data_57f99a260dd03786f423bb147306357a
#
_entry.id   57f99a260dd03786f423bb147306357a
#
_cell.length_a   1.000
_cell.length_b   1.000
_cell.length_c   1.000
_cell.angle_alpha   90.00
_cell.angle_beta   90.00
_cell.angle_gamma   90.00
#
_symmetry.space_group_name_H-M   'P 1'
#
loop_
_entity.id
_entity.type
_entity.pdbx_description
1 polymer ?
#
loop_
_entity_poly.entity_id
_entity_poly.type
_entity_poly.pdbx_seq_one_letter_code
_entity_poly.pdbx_strand_id
1 'polypeptide(L)'
;MAVTERLNLIKEVGEEIVTEEDLKSLLEKKKKFIAYDGFEPSGTDIHIAQGLLRAININKMTKAGAKFKILVADWHAWANNKMGGNLENIQKVGKYLIEVWKACDMDLKNVEFVWANDLMKDPGYLKIVMQVARNSTVKRITRCSQIMGRSENEALQASQIFYPCMQCADI
;
A
#
# COMPACT_ATOMS: atom_id res chain seq x y z
N MET A 1 -8.08 -25.67 3.62
CA MET A 1 -6.72 -25.57 3.04
C MET A 1 -5.72 -25.78 4.15
N ALA A 2 -4.72 -26.64 3.95
CA ALA A 2 -3.65 -26.90 4.92
C ALA A 2 -2.71 -25.69 5.05
N VAL A 3 -1.99 -25.57 6.17
CA VAL A 3 -1.06 -24.45 6.41
C VAL A 3 0.02 -24.39 5.31
N THR A 4 0.56 -25.54 4.90
CA THR A 4 1.57 -25.63 3.84
C THR A 4 1.06 -25.11 2.49
N GLU A 5 -0.19 -25.42 2.12
CA GLU A 5 -0.79 -24.92 0.88
C GLU A 5 -0.97 -23.39 0.91
N ARG A 6 -1.40 -22.84 2.05
CA ARG A 6 -1.53 -21.39 2.27
C ARG A 6 -0.17 -20.70 2.18
N LEU A 7 0.84 -21.27 2.82
CA LEU A 7 2.20 -20.75 2.79
C LEU A 7 2.75 -20.72 1.36
N ASN A 8 2.56 -21.78 0.58
CA ASN A 8 3.01 -21.84 -0.81
C ASN A 8 2.34 -20.76 -1.67
N LEU A 9 1.03 -20.53 -1.52
CA LEU A 9 0.33 -19.46 -2.24
C LEU A 9 0.91 -18.09 -1.95
N ILE A 10 1.28 -17.81 -0.68
CA ILE A 10 1.86 -16.52 -0.29
C ILE A 10 3.29 -16.39 -0.84
N LYS A 11 4.07 -17.47 -0.84
CA LYS A 11 5.42 -17.48 -1.42
C LYS A 11 5.45 -17.18 -2.92
N GLU A 12 4.37 -17.49 -3.64
CA GLU A 12 4.27 -17.16 -5.06
C GLU A 12 4.01 -15.66 -5.34
N VAL A 13 3.68 -14.87 -4.31
CA VAL A 13 3.32 -13.45 -4.46
C VAL A 13 4.52 -12.53 -4.26
N GLY A 14 5.38 -12.81 -3.28
CA GLY A 14 6.50 -11.95 -2.89
C GLY A 14 7.85 -12.54 -3.28
N GLU A 15 8.81 -11.66 -3.58
CA GLU A 15 10.22 -12.07 -3.78
C GLU A 15 10.87 -12.51 -2.47
N GLU A 16 10.46 -11.92 -1.35
CA GLU A 16 11.03 -12.14 -0.03
C GLU A 16 9.92 -12.20 1.04
N ILE A 17 10.11 -13.02 2.04
CA ILE A 17 9.25 -13.10 3.24
C ILE A 17 10.11 -12.88 4.48
N VAL A 18 9.80 -11.83 5.23
CA VAL A 18 10.49 -11.45 6.46
C VAL A 18 9.52 -11.56 7.65
N THR A 19 9.49 -12.66 8.40
CA THR A 19 10.22 -13.92 8.28
C THR A 19 9.23 -15.06 7.93
N GLU A 20 9.75 -16.16 7.33
CA GLU A 20 8.91 -17.31 6.98
C GLU A 20 8.35 -18.01 8.23
N GLU A 21 9.13 -18.07 9.31
CA GLU A 21 8.71 -18.66 10.59
C GLU A 21 7.55 -17.91 11.20
N ASP A 22 7.58 -16.58 11.18
CA ASP A 22 6.49 -15.73 11.69
C ASP A 22 5.22 -15.90 10.86
N LEU A 23 5.36 -15.94 9.53
CA LEU A 23 4.24 -16.20 8.64
C LEU A 23 3.61 -17.56 8.91
N LYS A 24 4.42 -18.62 9.02
CA LYS A 24 3.95 -19.97 9.33
C LYS A 24 3.20 -20.00 10.67
N SER A 25 3.77 -19.39 11.72
CA SER A 25 3.15 -19.28 13.03
C SER A 25 1.80 -18.52 12.96
N LEU A 26 1.71 -17.45 12.15
CA LEU A 26 0.46 -16.73 11.92
C LEU A 26 -0.59 -17.63 11.27
N LEU A 27 -0.21 -18.38 10.22
CA LEU A 27 -1.11 -19.25 9.47
C LEU A 27 -1.59 -20.44 10.29
N GLU A 28 -0.77 -20.95 11.22
CA GLU A 28 -1.15 -22.02 12.17
C GLU A 28 -2.18 -21.50 13.19
N LYS A 29 -1.99 -20.29 13.70
CA LYS A 29 -2.85 -19.69 14.74
C LYS A 29 -4.15 -19.12 14.19
N LYS A 30 -4.15 -18.64 12.93
CA LYS A 30 -5.29 -17.90 12.36
C LYS A 30 -5.70 -18.45 11.00
N LYS A 31 -6.98 -18.81 10.90
CA LYS A 31 -7.60 -19.17 9.60
C LYS A 31 -7.75 -17.94 8.68
N LYS A 32 -7.99 -16.77 9.26
CA LYS A 32 -8.10 -15.47 8.57
C LYS A 32 -7.13 -14.48 9.16
N PHE A 33 -6.49 -13.67 8.35
CA PHE A 33 -5.57 -12.60 8.74
C PHE A 33 -5.77 -11.39 7.83
N ILE A 34 -5.27 -10.23 8.25
CA ILE A 34 -5.31 -9.01 7.43
C ILE A 34 -4.00 -8.91 6.66
N ALA A 35 -4.08 -8.65 5.36
CA ALA A 35 -2.97 -8.23 4.52
C ALA A 35 -3.23 -6.81 4.02
N TYR A 36 -2.16 -6.07 3.77
CA TYR A 36 -2.20 -4.68 3.36
C TYR A 36 -1.27 -4.44 2.18
N ASP A 37 -1.70 -3.61 1.25
CA ASP A 37 -0.89 -3.02 0.18
C ASP A 37 -1.42 -1.62 -0.12
N GLY A 38 -0.55 -0.72 -0.57
CA GLY A 38 -0.90 0.62 -0.96
C GLY A 38 -0.54 0.92 -2.41
N PHE A 39 -1.25 1.85 -3.03
CA PHE A 39 -0.87 2.37 -4.33
C PHE A 39 -1.20 3.85 -4.45
N GLU A 40 -0.34 4.56 -5.16
CA GLU A 40 -0.56 5.96 -5.55
C GLU A 40 -1.29 6.02 -6.89
N PRO A 41 -2.46 6.66 -6.98
CA PRO A 41 -3.06 7.00 -8.26
C PRO A 41 -2.23 8.08 -8.96
N SER A 42 -1.34 7.68 -9.87
CA SER A 42 -0.35 8.58 -10.47
C SER A 42 -0.53 8.84 -11.97
N GLY A 43 -1.48 8.16 -12.61
CA GLY A 43 -1.79 8.30 -14.04
C GLY A 43 -2.83 7.29 -14.51
N THR A 44 -3.31 7.47 -15.74
CA THR A 44 -4.31 6.61 -16.38
C THR A 44 -3.70 5.45 -17.15
N ASP A 45 -2.39 5.49 -17.37
CA ASP A 45 -1.67 4.45 -18.12
C ASP A 45 -1.31 3.31 -17.19
N ILE A 46 -2.11 2.24 -17.22
CA ILE A 46 -1.94 1.07 -16.39
C ILE A 46 -1.27 -0.02 -17.21
N HIS A 47 -0.09 -0.44 -16.79
CA HIS A 47 0.55 -1.61 -17.38
C HIS A 47 0.08 -2.92 -16.71
N ILE A 48 0.34 -4.04 -17.37
CA ILE A 48 -0.15 -5.37 -16.99
C ILE A 48 0.19 -5.77 -15.54
N ALA A 49 1.34 -5.35 -15.02
CA ALA A 49 1.72 -5.65 -13.65
C ALA A 49 0.87 -4.90 -12.61
N GLN A 50 0.50 -3.66 -12.88
CA GLN A 50 -0.36 -2.87 -11.98
C GLN A 50 -1.82 -3.33 -12.01
N GLY A 51 -2.31 -3.75 -13.18
CA GLY A 51 -3.67 -4.25 -13.35
C GLY A 51 -3.79 -5.73 -13.04
N LEU A 52 -3.51 -6.57 -14.03
CA LEU A 52 -3.76 -8.01 -14.01
C LEU A 52 -2.90 -8.76 -12.98
N LEU A 53 -1.58 -8.52 -12.95
CA LEU A 53 -0.71 -9.25 -12.02
C LEU A 53 -1.05 -8.94 -10.56
N ARG A 54 -1.39 -7.68 -10.25
CA ARG A 54 -1.86 -7.31 -8.91
C ARG A 54 -3.14 -8.05 -8.52
N ALA A 55 -4.12 -8.15 -9.42
CA ALA A 55 -5.35 -8.90 -9.17
C ALA A 55 -5.07 -10.38 -8.93
N ILE A 56 -4.21 -11.01 -9.73
CA ILE A 56 -3.78 -12.41 -9.56
C ILE A 56 -3.13 -12.61 -8.19
N ASN A 57 -2.20 -11.74 -7.80
CA ASN A 57 -1.48 -11.87 -6.53
C ASN A 57 -2.40 -11.67 -5.33
N ILE A 58 -3.30 -10.69 -5.38
CA ILE A 58 -4.29 -10.47 -4.32
C ILE A 58 -5.24 -11.68 -4.22
N ASN A 59 -5.67 -12.27 -5.35
CA ASN A 59 -6.50 -13.47 -5.35
C ASN A 59 -5.79 -14.67 -4.72
N LYS A 60 -4.46 -14.83 -4.89
CA LYS A 60 -3.67 -15.85 -4.17
C LYS A 60 -3.67 -15.59 -2.66
N MET A 61 -3.49 -14.34 -2.24
CA MET A 61 -3.51 -13.94 -0.83
C MET A 61 -4.88 -14.18 -0.18
N THR A 62 -5.97 -13.79 -0.85
CA THR A 62 -7.34 -14.02 -0.33
C THR A 62 -7.67 -15.50 -0.27
N LYS A 63 -7.24 -16.30 -1.26
CA LYS A 63 -7.34 -17.77 -1.25
C LYS A 63 -6.57 -18.38 -0.08
N ALA A 64 -5.42 -17.80 0.29
CA ALA A 64 -4.66 -18.20 1.47
C ALA A 64 -5.32 -17.77 2.81
N GLY A 65 -6.43 -17.03 2.77
CA GLY A 65 -7.21 -16.61 3.93
C GLY A 65 -7.00 -15.16 4.36
N ALA A 66 -6.33 -14.33 3.55
CA ALA A 66 -6.22 -12.92 3.83
C ALA A 66 -7.56 -12.21 3.63
N LYS A 67 -7.90 -11.30 4.55
CA LYS A 67 -8.76 -10.16 4.27
C LYS A 67 -7.85 -9.03 3.84
N PHE A 68 -7.91 -8.64 2.58
CA PHE A 68 -6.94 -7.72 1.99
C PHE A 68 -7.44 -6.28 2.07
N LYS A 69 -6.60 -5.37 2.60
CA LYS A 69 -6.87 -3.93 2.58
C LYS A 69 -5.96 -3.27 1.55
N ILE A 70 -6.55 -2.57 0.60
CA ILE A 70 -5.82 -1.77 -0.40
C ILE A 70 -6.01 -0.30 -0.04
N LEU A 71 -4.91 0.37 0.34
CA LEU A 71 -4.92 1.80 0.52
C LEU A 71 -4.88 2.49 -0.84
N VAL A 72 -5.92 3.26 -1.14
CA VAL A 72 -5.90 4.24 -2.23
C VAL A 72 -5.21 5.49 -1.70
N ALA A 73 -3.91 5.59 -1.98
CA ALA A 73 -3.02 6.59 -1.40
C ALA A 73 -3.10 7.93 -2.15
N ASP A 74 -4.31 8.52 -2.23
CA ASP A 74 -4.58 9.76 -2.95
C ASP A 74 -3.87 10.96 -2.34
N TRP A 75 -3.82 11.08 -1.02
CA TRP A 75 -3.06 12.12 -0.33
C TRP A 75 -1.55 11.93 -0.45
N HIS A 76 -1.07 10.70 -0.50
CA HIS A 76 0.34 10.40 -0.74
C HIS A 76 0.76 10.79 -2.16
N ALA A 77 -0.07 10.47 -3.15
CA ALA A 77 0.12 10.91 -4.53
C ALA A 77 0.15 12.44 -4.65
N TRP A 78 -0.74 13.12 -3.93
CA TRP A 78 -0.77 14.58 -3.86
C TRP A 78 0.50 15.14 -3.20
N ALA A 79 0.93 14.60 -2.07
CA ALA A 79 2.17 14.99 -1.40
C ALA A 79 3.41 14.77 -2.28
N ASN A 80 3.37 13.79 -3.17
CA ASN A 80 4.39 13.49 -4.17
C ASN A 80 4.25 14.29 -5.49
N ASN A 81 3.34 15.27 -5.53
CA ASN A 81 3.07 16.10 -6.70
C ASN A 81 2.72 15.30 -7.96
N LYS A 82 2.09 14.12 -7.80
CA LYS A 82 1.59 13.35 -8.93
C LYS A 82 0.50 14.11 -9.66
N MET A 83 0.42 13.94 -10.98
CA MET A 83 -0.57 14.61 -11.83
C MET A 83 -0.64 16.14 -11.63
N GLY A 84 0.53 16.78 -11.42
CA GLY A 84 0.62 18.22 -11.17
C GLY A 84 0.02 18.68 -9.84
N GLY A 85 -0.14 17.77 -8.88
CA GLY A 85 -0.69 18.08 -7.55
C GLY A 85 -2.20 18.36 -7.55
N ASN A 86 -2.93 17.87 -8.55
CA ASN A 86 -4.40 18.01 -8.59
C ASN A 86 -5.07 16.83 -7.87
N LEU A 87 -5.48 17.04 -6.62
CA LEU A 87 -6.08 15.99 -5.77
C LEU A 87 -7.36 15.43 -6.37
N GLU A 88 -8.21 16.25 -6.98
CA GLU A 88 -9.47 15.79 -7.60
C GLU A 88 -9.20 14.83 -8.77
N ASN A 89 -8.23 15.14 -9.62
CA ASN A 89 -7.83 14.26 -10.71
C ASN A 89 -7.19 12.96 -10.18
N ILE A 90 -6.35 13.04 -9.16
CA ILE A 90 -5.78 11.88 -8.47
C ILE A 90 -6.89 10.95 -7.97
N GLN A 91 -7.92 11.50 -7.33
CA GLN A 91 -9.06 10.73 -6.83
C GLN A 91 -9.90 10.11 -7.95
N LYS A 92 -10.08 10.81 -9.09
CA LYS A 92 -10.72 10.24 -10.30
C LYS A 92 -9.94 9.04 -10.82
N VAL A 93 -8.60 9.15 -10.88
CA VAL A 93 -7.73 8.04 -11.28
C VAL A 93 -7.80 6.89 -10.28
N GLY A 94 -7.84 7.15 -8.98
CA GLY A 94 -8.03 6.11 -7.97
C GLY A 94 -9.31 5.30 -8.19
N LYS A 95 -10.43 5.97 -8.48
CA LYS A 95 -11.70 5.29 -8.83
C LYS A 95 -11.56 4.47 -10.10
N TYR A 96 -10.93 5.00 -11.13
CA TYR A 96 -10.67 4.29 -12.38
C TYR A 96 -9.84 3.02 -12.16
N LEU A 97 -8.78 3.08 -11.35
CA LEU A 97 -7.95 1.91 -11.02
C LEU A 97 -8.74 0.81 -10.31
N ILE A 98 -9.65 1.16 -9.42
CA ILE A 98 -10.56 0.19 -8.78
C ILE A 98 -11.41 -0.52 -9.83
N GLU A 99 -11.96 0.20 -10.82
CA GLU A 99 -12.76 -0.42 -11.89
C GLU A 99 -11.90 -1.35 -12.79
N VAL A 100 -10.63 -0.99 -13.03
CA VAL A 100 -9.70 -1.87 -13.76
C VAL A 100 -9.48 -3.18 -13.00
N TRP A 101 -9.28 -3.15 -11.68
CA TRP A 101 -9.11 -4.38 -10.90
C TRP A 101 -10.38 -5.23 -10.82
N LYS A 102 -11.56 -4.61 -10.81
CA LYS A 102 -12.83 -5.33 -10.98
C LYS A 102 -12.87 -6.06 -12.32
N ALA A 103 -12.46 -5.39 -13.40
CA ALA A 103 -12.38 -5.99 -14.73
C ALA A 103 -11.31 -7.08 -14.87
N CYS A 104 -10.29 -7.08 -13.97
CA CYS A 104 -9.27 -8.13 -13.86
C CYS A 104 -9.67 -9.28 -12.91
N ASP A 105 -10.94 -9.42 -12.57
CA ASP A 105 -11.49 -10.48 -11.69
C ASP A 105 -10.82 -10.53 -10.30
N MET A 106 -10.51 -9.38 -9.72
CA MET A 106 -10.05 -9.31 -8.32
C MET A 106 -11.15 -9.80 -7.36
N ASP A 107 -10.79 -10.58 -6.35
CA ASP A 107 -11.70 -11.12 -5.32
C ASP A 107 -12.24 -10.02 -4.38
N LEU A 108 -13.17 -9.23 -4.86
CA LEU A 108 -13.73 -8.08 -4.12
C LEU A 108 -14.50 -8.47 -2.85
N LYS A 109 -14.84 -9.75 -2.66
CA LYS A 109 -15.51 -10.21 -1.44
C LYS A 109 -14.57 -10.17 -0.23
N ASN A 110 -13.27 -10.31 -0.48
CA ASN A 110 -12.24 -10.33 0.55
C ASN A 110 -11.27 -9.15 0.45
N VAL A 111 -11.59 -8.14 -0.41
CA VAL A 111 -10.81 -6.92 -0.60
C VAL A 111 -11.61 -5.72 -0.13
N GLU A 112 -10.99 -4.85 0.66
CA GLU A 112 -11.52 -3.57 1.11
C GLU A 112 -10.62 -2.44 0.60
N PHE A 113 -11.19 -1.45 -0.09
CA PHE A 113 -10.47 -0.24 -0.51
C PHE A 113 -10.61 0.82 0.58
N VAL A 114 -9.47 1.24 1.14
CA VAL A 114 -9.37 2.30 2.14
C VAL A 114 -8.77 3.54 1.48
N TRP A 115 -9.44 4.68 1.57
CA TRP A 115 -8.92 5.92 1.00
C TRP A 115 -8.10 6.69 2.03
N ALA A 116 -6.91 7.17 1.65
CA ALA A 116 -6.12 8.02 2.53
C ALA A 116 -6.89 9.31 2.90
N ASN A 117 -7.70 9.82 1.99
CA ASN A 117 -8.62 10.94 2.26
C ASN A 117 -9.59 10.67 3.44
N ASP A 118 -9.97 9.43 3.67
CA ASP A 118 -10.83 9.09 4.81
C ASP A 118 -10.03 8.98 6.11
N LEU A 119 -8.78 8.50 6.04
CA LEU A 119 -7.86 8.51 7.17
C LEU A 119 -7.55 9.94 7.63
N MET A 120 -7.41 10.88 6.69
CA MET A 120 -7.16 12.30 6.99
C MET A 120 -8.29 13.00 7.76
N LYS A 121 -9.51 12.42 7.76
CA LYS A 121 -10.64 12.94 8.54
C LYS A 121 -10.56 12.57 10.02
N ASP A 122 -9.74 11.57 10.36
CA ASP A 122 -9.53 11.16 11.75
C ASP A 122 -8.38 11.98 12.38
N PRO A 123 -8.65 12.81 13.40
CA PRO A 123 -7.60 13.54 14.13
C PRO A 123 -6.53 12.62 14.73
N GLY A 124 -6.87 11.38 15.02
CA GLY A 124 -5.95 10.34 15.51
C GLY A 124 -4.86 10.01 14.49
N TYR A 125 -5.18 10.01 13.22
CA TYR A 125 -4.22 9.73 12.14
C TYR A 125 -3.08 10.76 12.13
N LEU A 126 -3.39 12.06 12.12
CA LEU A 126 -2.37 13.10 12.16
C LEU A 126 -1.49 13.00 13.41
N LYS A 127 -2.09 12.64 14.55
CA LYS A 127 -1.33 12.41 15.79
C LYS A 127 -0.29 11.31 15.61
N ILE A 128 -0.63 10.20 14.95
CA ILE A 128 0.30 9.10 14.67
C ILE A 128 1.40 9.56 13.71
N VAL A 129 1.04 10.26 12.62
CA VAL A 129 2.02 10.84 11.68
C VAL A 129 3.04 11.71 12.42
N MET A 130 2.58 12.58 13.32
CA MET A 130 3.44 13.45 14.12
C MET A 130 4.27 12.68 15.16
N GLN A 131 3.75 11.58 15.71
CA GLN A 131 4.52 10.71 16.60
C GLN A 131 5.66 10.02 15.86
N VAL A 132 5.43 9.54 14.64
CA VAL A 132 6.47 8.96 13.79
C VAL A 132 7.51 10.03 13.42
N ALA A 133 7.07 11.21 12.97
CA ALA A 133 7.95 12.32 12.60
C ALA A 133 8.83 12.75 13.79
N ARG A 134 8.27 12.89 14.98
CA ARG A 134 9.00 13.25 16.21
C ARG A 134 10.10 12.24 16.57
N ASN A 135 9.90 10.97 16.26
CA ASN A 135 10.85 9.89 16.55
C ASN A 135 11.79 9.56 15.37
N SER A 136 11.73 10.35 14.29
CA SER A 136 12.54 10.16 13.10
C SER A 136 13.36 11.42 12.80
N THR A 137 14.64 11.25 12.46
CA THR A 137 15.46 12.37 12.00
C THR A 137 15.22 12.63 10.52
N VAL A 138 15.38 13.89 10.07
CA VAL A 138 15.31 14.25 8.64
C VAL A 138 16.26 13.36 7.82
N LYS A 139 17.48 13.13 8.30
CA LYS A 139 18.47 12.26 7.63
C LYS A 139 17.94 10.83 7.43
N ARG A 140 17.21 10.27 8.41
CA ARG A 140 16.61 8.93 8.31
C ARG A 140 15.50 8.92 7.25
N ILE A 141 14.65 9.94 7.26
CA ILE A 141 13.55 10.09 6.29
C ILE A 141 14.09 10.26 4.87
N THR A 142 15.12 11.09 4.67
CA THR A 142 15.76 11.29 3.36
C THR A 142 16.33 9.99 2.81
N ARG A 143 16.94 9.13 3.66
CA ARG A 143 17.38 7.81 3.24
C ARG A 143 16.25 6.92 2.74
N CYS A 144 15.06 6.99 3.34
CA CYS A 144 13.89 6.27 2.84
C CYS A 144 13.51 6.74 1.41
N SER A 145 13.64 8.04 1.13
CA SER A 145 13.40 8.60 -0.21
C SER A 145 14.38 8.08 -1.25
N GLN A 146 15.65 7.86 -0.87
CA GLN A 146 16.67 7.24 -1.74
C GLN A 146 16.32 5.78 -2.09
N ILE A 147 15.83 5.01 -1.13
CA ILE A 147 15.36 3.63 -1.36
C ILE A 147 14.20 3.61 -2.36
N MET A 148 13.37 4.65 -2.38
CA MET A 148 12.29 4.83 -3.37
C MET A 148 12.78 5.36 -4.74
N GLY A 149 14.10 5.37 -4.99
CA GLY A 149 14.69 5.72 -6.30
C GLY A 149 14.96 7.20 -6.52
N ARG A 150 14.90 8.06 -5.49
CA ARG A 150 15.26 9.48 -5.59
C ARG A 150 16.76 9.69 -5.42
N SER A 151 17.31 10.68 -6.14
CA SER A 151 18.74 11.01 -6.00
C SER A 151 19.01 11.72 -4.66
N GLU A 152 20.22 11.54 -4.13
CA GLU A 152 20.65 12.14 -2.86
C GLU A 152 20.62 13.68 -2.87
N ASN A 153 20.80 14.29 -4.04
CA ASN A 153 20.87 15.74 -4.24
C ASN A 153 19.53 16.34 -4.71
N GLU A 154 18.46 15.56 -4.76
CA GLU A 154 17.15 16.05 -5.17
C GLU A 154 16.56 16.96 -4.10
N ALA A 155 16.13 18.17 -4.49
CA ALA A 155 15.45 19.10 -3.60
C ALA A 155 14.05 18.57 -3.28
N LEU A 156 13.87 18.01 -2.09
CA LEU A 156 12.60 17.47 -1.62
C LEU A 156 11.68 18.59 -1.10
N GLN A 157 10.44 18.57 -1.49
CA GLN A 157 9.40 19.37 -0.87
C GLN A 157 9.09 18.87 0.55
N ALA A 158 8.65 19.75 1.44
CA ALA A 158 8.31 19.37 2.82
C ALA A 158 7.26 18.26 2.90
N SER A 159 6.26 18.25 2.00
CA SER A 159 5.26 17.17 1.88
C SER A 159 5.90 15.81 1.61
N GLN A 160 6.95 15.77 0.81
CA GLN A 160 7.68 14.54 0.49
C GLN A 160 8.51 14.03 1.67
N ILE A 161 8.92 14.92 2.58
CA ILE A 161 9.58 14.54 3.85
C ILE A 161 8.57 13.89 4.80
N PHE A 162 7.31 14.34 4.81
CA PHE A 162 6.26 13.71 5.63
C PHE A 162 5.77 12.37 5.08
N TYR A 163 5.98 12.10 3.81
CA TYR A 163 5.48 10.89 3.15
C TYR A 163 5.83 9.56 3.87
N PRO A 164 7.09 9.27 4.26
CA PRO A 164 7.40 8.04 5.02
C PRO A 164 6.73 8.00 6.39
N CYS A 165 6.46 9.15 7.01
CA CYS A 165 5.73 9.21 8.27
C CYS A 165 4.25 8.84 8.09
N MET A 166 3.65 9.26 6.99
CA MET A 166 2.29 8.88 6.60
C MET A 166 2.21 7.37 6.33
N GLN A 167 3.15 6.82 5.54
CA GLN A 167 3.19 5.37 5.28
C GLN A 167 3.26 4.52 6.57
N CYS A 168 4.01 4.97 7.56
CA CYS A 168 4.04 4.28 8.86
C CYS A 168 2.74 4.43 9.65
N ALA A 169 2.00 5.51 9.44
CA ALA A 169 0.73 5.77 10.13
C ALA A 169 -0.46 5.05 9.48
N ASP A 170 -0.32 4.59 8.24
CA ASP A 170 -1.37 3.89 7.49
C ASP A 170 -1.65 2.48 8.04
N ILE A 171 -0.71 1.92 8.81
CA ILE A 171 -0.73 0.54 9.36
C ILE A 171 -1.13 0.57 10.84
#